data_3e44627df298dbeedccc2cbbf7c2180c
#
_entry.id   3e44627df298dbeedccc2cbbf7c2180c
#
_cell.length_a   1.000
_cell.length_b   1.000
_cell.length_c   1.000
_cell.angle_alpha   90.00
_cell.angle_beta   90.00
_cell.angle_gamma   90.00
#
_symmetry.space_group_name_H-M   'P 1'
#
loop_
_entity.id
_entity.type
_entity.pdbx_description
1 polymer ?
#
loop_
_entity_poly.entity_id
_entity_poly.type
_entity_poly.pdbx_seq_one_letter_code
_entity_poly.pdbx_strand_id
1 'polypeptide(L)'
;MKKMGAEVISEPQRTPDGSYAFFLKDPNGNLFQIVEGTGWFGNTGHPSQCGGVAGVIIGVSDLDKSLHLYRDVLKYETEVYDEQASFEDFYGVPGGGEVCRRVRLIHTEARKGPFAKLLGPTSIELVQTTERLEVKKIFQDRFWGDWGFIHLCFDVQGMDALKIQCEEKGFPFTVDSSNTFDMGEAGGRFSYIEDADGTLIEFVETHKVPVMKKLGWYINLKNQPHGKFLPKWMLKAMAFNRVKS
;
A
#
# COMPACT_ATOMS: atom_id res chain seq x y z
N MET A 1 18.12 -1.30 13.44
CA MET A 1 18.01 -0.46 12.22
C MET A 1 19.24 0.39 12.02
N LYS A 2 19.69 1.24 12.96
CA LYS A 2 20.97 2.01 12.83
C LYS A 2 22.17 1.13 12.43
N LYS A 3 22.29 -0.09 12.97
CA LYS A 3 23.35 -1.06 12.60
C LYS A 3 23.25 -1.61 11.17
N MET A 4 22.12 -1.39 10.49
CA MET A 4 21.85 -1.85 9.11
C MET A 4 21.97 -0.71 8.08
N GLY A 5 22.49 0.45 8.48
CA GLY A 5 22.67 1.60 7.60
C GLY A 5 21.42 2.46 7.39
N ALA A 6 20.33 2.19 8.10
CA ALA A 6 19.14 3.05 8.04
C ALA A 6 19.38 4.32 8.88
N GLU A 7 19.06 5.47 8.30
CA GLU A 7 19.08 6.76 8.99
C GLU A 7 17.75 6.94 9.75
N VAL A 8 17.82 6.91 11.08
CA VAL A 8 16.65 7.21 11.92
C VAL A 8 16.56 8.72 12.07
N ILE A 9 15.46 9.31 11.56
CA ILE A 9 15.29 10.78 11.46
C ILE A 9 14.38 11.35 12.54
N SER A 10 13.63 10.52 13.27
CA SER A 10 12.85 10.97 14.41
C SER A 10 12.90 9.93 15.54
N GLU A 11 12.74 10.39 16.78
CA GLU A 11 12.46 9.51 17.91
C GLU A 11 10.98 9.08 17.87
N PRO A 12 10.61 7.96 18.55
CA PRO A 12 9.22 7.53 18.62
C PRO A 12 8.31 8.60 19.25
N GLN A 13 7.30 9.02 18.51
CA GLN A 13 6.30 10.00 18.91
C GLN A 13 4.91 9.39 18.85
N ARG A 14 3.95 10.00 19.55
CA ARG A 14 2.56 9.62 19.45
C ARG A 14 1.93 10.18 18.18
N THR A 15 1.32 9.29 17.40
CA THR A 15 0.46 9.65 16.27
C THR A 15 -0.91 10.14 16.78
N PRO A 16 -1.75 10.79 15.97
CA PRO A 16 -3.07 11.26 16.37
C PRO A 16 -3.98 10.16 16.97
N ASP A 17 -3.85 8.91 16.53
CA ASP A 17 -4.58 7.77 17.11
C ASP A 17 -3.99 7.25 18.42
N GLY A 18 -2.93 7.87 18.92
CA GLY A 18 -2.27 7.53 20.19
C GLY A 18 -1.26 6.38 20.11
N SER A 19 -1.08 5.74 18.96
CA SER A 19 -0.04 4.75 18.74
C SER A 19 1.34 5.41 18.65
N TYR A 20 2.42 4.62 18.68
CA TYR A 20 3.77 5.14 18.51
C TYR A 20 4.30 4.89 17.11
N ALA A 21 4.95 5.91 16.56
CA ALA A 21 5.65 5.83 15.27
C ALA A 21 6.95 6.62 15.28
N PHE A 22 7.86 6.27 14.38
CA PHE A 22 9.04 7.07 14.07
C PHE A 22 9.42 6.93 12.60
N PHE A 23 10.20 7.87 12.09
CA PHE A 23 10.64 7.86 10.70
C PHE A 23 12.09 7.44 10.55
N LEU A 24 12.38 6.80 9.44
CA LEU A 24 13.72 6.50 8.97
C LEU A 24 13.81 6.72 7.45
N LYS A 25 15.04 6.86 6.98
CA LYS A 25 15.39 6.83 5.56
C LYS A 25 16.20 5.58 5.24
N ASP A 26 15.96 5.05 4.06
CA ASP A 26 16.87 4.08 3.47
C ASP A 26 18.10 4.79 2.84
N PRO A 27 19.12 4.04 2.36
CA PRO A 27 20.29 4.64 1.70
C PRO A 27 19.97 5.46 0.45
N ASN A 28 18.78 5.28 -0.14
CA ASN A 28 18.34 5.99 -1.33
C ASN A 28 17.49 7.24 -1.01
N GLY A 29 17.29 7.53 0.27
CA GLY A 29 16.51 8.67 0.74
C GLY A 29 15.00 8.43 0.83
N ASN A 30 14.52 7.20 0.61
CA ASN A 30 13.10 6.88 0.78
C ASN A 30 12.70 6.92 2.24
N LEU A 31 11.56 7.54 2.51
CA LEU A 31 11.01 7.68 3.85
C LEU A 31 10.14 6.47 4.22
N PHE A 32 10.37 5.94 5.41
CA PHE A 32 9.55 4.90 6.00
C PHE A 32 9.09 5.33 7.38
N GLN A 33 7.79 5.26 7.63
CA GLN A 33 7.26 5.33 8.97
C GLN A 33 7.20 3.93 9.57
N ILE A 34 7.83 3.74 10.71
CA ILE A 34 7.73 2.51 11.49
C ILE A 34 6.67 2.72 12.54
N VAL A 35 5.62 1.94 12.47
CA VAL A 35 4.47 2.04 13.38
C VAL A 35 4.43 0.86 14.33
N GLU A 36 3.91 1.10 15.53
CA GLU A 36 3.57 0.04 16.46
C GLU A 36 2.50 -0.87 15.86
N GLY A 37 2.69 -2.17 15.98
CA GLY A 37 1.73 -3.12 15.44
C GLY A 37 1.94 -4.54 15.92
N THR A 38 0.85 -5.29 15.93
CA THR A 38 0.79 -6.70 16.29
C THR A 38 0.05 -7.49 15.21
N GLY A 39 0.17 -8.81 15.23
CA GLY A 39 -0.72 -9.64 14.40
C GLY A 39 -0.25 -9.93 12.98
N TRP A 40 1.05 -9.80 12.68
CA TRP A 40 1.61 -10.15 11.39
C TRP A 40 1.44 -11.61 11.01
N PHE A 41 1.33 -11.90 9.71
CA PHE A 41 1.28 -13.26 9.20
C PHE A 41 2.52 -14.10 9.56
N GLY A 42 3.70 -13.51 9.59
CA GLY A 42 4.98 -14.17 9.85
C GLY A 42 5.51 -14.09 11.29
N ASN A 43 4.72 -13.55 12.21
CA ASN A 43 5.22 -13.03 13.49
C ASN A 43 5.63 -14.08 14.54
N THR A 44 5.42 -15.35 14.33
CA THR A 44 5.75 -16.38 15.35
C THR A 44 7.18 -16.87 15.16
N GLY A 45 8.08 -16.43 16.07
CA GLY A 45 9.44 -16.95 16.17
C GLY A 45 10.45 -16.42 15.14
N HIS A 46 10.12 -15.35 14.41
CA HIS A 46 11.07 -14.73 13.49
C HIS A 46 11.95 -13.70 14.21
N PRO A 47 13.27 -13.66 13.93
CA PRO A 47 14.18 -12.71 14.57
C PRO A 47 13.98 -11.25 14.12
N SER A 48 13.21 -11.00 13.07
CA SER A 48 12.88 -9.64 12.62
C SER A 48 11.88 -8.99 13.55
N GLN A 49 12.20 -7.78 14.01
CA GLN A 49 11.29 -6.95 14.80
C GLN A 49 10.37 -6.09 13.93
N CYS A 50 10.58 -6.10 12.63
CA CYS A 50 9.74 -5.40 11.65
C CYS A 50 9.00 -6.40 10.81
N GLY A 51 7.79 -6.06 10.51
CA GLY A 51 6.88 -6.88 9.74
C GLY A 51 6.59 -6.32 8.34
N GLY A 52 5.42 -6.52 7.71
CA GLY A 52 5.04 -6.09 6.39
C GLY A 52 4.58 -4.64 6.30
N VAL A 53 3.86 -4.32 5.25
CA VAL A 53 3.31 -3.00 5.01
C VAL A 53 2.09 -2.77 5.91
N ALA A 54 2.12 -1.71 6.73
CA ALA A 54 1.00 -1.30 7.57
C ALA A 54 0.07 -0.32 6.84
N GLY A 55 0.60 0.42 5.88
CA GLY A 55 -0.14 1.43 5.14
C GLY A 55 0.76 2.32 4.31
N VAL A 56 0.19 3.43 3.87
CA VAL A 56 0.88 4.48 3.12
C VAL A 56 0.42 5.85 3.59
N ILE A 57 1.36 6.82 3.57
CA ILE A 57 1.08 8.23 3.74
C ILE A 57 1.22 8.88 2.36
N ILE A 58 0.20 9.63 1.93
CA ILE A 58 0.13 10.26 0.60
C ILE A 58 -0.09 11.74 0.79
N GLY A 59 0.83 12.55 0.29
CA GLY A 59 0.65 13.99 0.18
C GLY A 59 -0.33 14.30 -0.96
N VAL A 60 -1.35 15.10 -0.68
CA VAL A 60 -2.40 15.48 -1.65
C VAL A 60 -2.57 16.99 -1.70
N SER A 61 -2.93 17.51 -2.88
CA SER A 61 -3.21 18.94 -3.07
C SER A 61 -4.61 19.36 -2.62
N ASP A 62 -5.56 18.43 -2.70
CA ASP A 62 -6.97 18.64 -2.35
C ASP A 62 -7.48 17.36 -1.65
N LEU A 63 -7.57 17.44 -0.33
CA LEU A 63 -7.90 16.28 0.49
C LEU A 63 -9.33 15.80 0.26
N ASP A 64 -10.28 16.73 0.05
CA ASP A 64 -11.69 16.38 -0.14
C ASP A 64 -11.91 15.67 -1.49
N LYS A 65 -11.21 16.06 -2.55
CA LYS A 65 -11.19 15.32 -3.82
C LYS A 65 -10.54 13.95 -3.68
N SER A 66 -9.44 13.87 -2.94
CA SER A 66 -8.73 12.61 -2.73
C SER A 66 -9.56 11.62 -1.92
N LEU A 67 -10.33 12.10 -0.94
CA LEU A 67 -11.26 11.27 -0.16
C LEU A 67 -12.29 10.56 -1.06
N HIS A 68 -12.73 11.19 -2.15
CA HIS A 68 -13.64 10.54 -3.10
C HIS A 68 -13.04 9.27 -3.71
N LEU A 69 -11.75 9.29 -4.07
CA LEU A 69 -11.07 8.10 -4.57
C LEU A 69 -10.82 7.07 -3.45
N TYR A 70 -10.13 7.49 -2.41
CA TYR A 70 -9.64 6.54 -1.40
C TYR A 70 -10.75 5.94 -0.54
N ARG A 71 -11.81 6.71 -0.25
CA ARG A 71 -12.97 6.26 0.52
C ARG A 71 -14.00 5.54 -0.36
N ASP A 72 -14.43 6.17 -1.45
CA ASP A 72 -15.61 5.70 -2.20
C ASP A 72 -15.28 4.63 -3.24
N VAL A 73 -14.08 4.69 -3.85
CA VAL A 73 -13.64 3.70 -4.84
C VAL A 73 -12.83 2.59 -4.17
N LEU A 74 -11.78 2.95 -3.41
CA LEU A 74 -10.90 1.97 -2.78
C LEU A 74 -11.45 1.40 -1.47
N LYS A 75 -12.60 1.90 -0.99
CA LYS A 75 -13.33 1.37 0.17
C LYS A 75 -12.60 1.44 1.50
N TYR A 76 -11.77 2.46 1.68
CA TYR A 76 -11.22 2.81 2.99
C TYR A 76 -12.22 3.71 3.73
N GLU A 77 -13.35 3.15 4.14
CA GLU A 77 -14.55 3.89 4.55
C GLU A 77 -14.54 4.35 6.01
N THR A 78 -13.73 3.73 6.86
CA THR A 78 -13.65 4.11 8.27
C THR A 78 -12.55 5.12 8.49
N GLU A 79 -12.94 6.29 8.95
CA GLU A 79 -12.06 7.37 9.37
C GLU A 79 -11.57 7.12 10.81
N VAL A 80 -10.25 7.01 10.98
CA VAL A 80 -9.61 6.85 12.29
C VAL A 80 -9.45 8.22 12.96
N TYR A 81 -9.04 9.21 12.17
CA TYR A 81 -8.98 10.62 12.55
C TYR A 81 -9.03 11.54 11.32
N ASP A 82 -9.49 12.77 11.52
CA ASP A 82 -9.40 13.91 10.62
C ASP A 82 -9.03 15.13 11.46
N GLU A 83 -7.77 15.52 11.41
CA GLU A 83 -7.21 16.56 12.28
C GLU A 83 -6.35 17.55 11.50
N GLN A 84 -6.39 18.81 11.92
CA GLN A 84 -5.56 19.88 11.35
C GLN A 84 -4.71 20.51 12.45
N ALA A 85 -3.40 20.32 12.35
CA ALA A 85 -2.42 20.87 13.30
C ALA A 85 -1.01 20.85 12.70
N SER A 86 -0.02 21.29 13.48
CA SER A 86 1.37 20.88 13.36
C SER A 86 1.56 19.65 14.25
N PHE A 87 2.13 18.59 13.72
CA PHE A 87 2.19 17.27 14.37
C PHE A 87 3.63 16.91 14.74
N GLU A 88 3.87 16.62 16.02
CA GLU A 88 5.21 16.29 16.52
C GLU A 88 5.77 14.99 15.91
N ASP A 89 4.89 14.01 15.60
CA ASP A 89 5.28 12.75 14.97
C ASP A 89 5.84 12.94 13.54
N PHE A 90 5.58 14.11 12.90
CA PHE A 90 6.14 14.46 11.61
C PHE A 90 7.45 15.26 11.69
N TYR A 91 7.91 15.66 12.87
CA TYR A 91 9.15 16.39 12.98
C TYR A 91 10.33 15.56 12.48
N GLY A 92 11.18 16.19 11.66
CA GLY A 92 12.29 15.53 10.94
C GLY A 92 11.95 15.06 9.54
N VAL A 93 10.67 14.93 9.19
CA VAL A 93 10.23 14.73 7.80
C VAL A 93 10.25 16.08 7.06
N PRO A 94 10.68 16.15 5.79
CA PRO A 94 10.62 17.38 5.02
C PRO A 94 9.20 17.96 4.99
N GLY A 95 9.06 19.22 5.46
CA GLY A 95 7.75 19.87 5.60
C GLY A 95 6.94 19.46 6.85
N GLY A 96 7.45 18.56 7.68
CA GLY A 96 6.72 18.02 8.83
C GLY A 96 6.45 19.01 9.97
N GLY A 97 7.09 20.18 9.97
CA GLY A 97 6.79 21.27 10.92
C GLY A 97 5.66 22.20 10.48
N GLU A 98 5.16 22.05 9.25
CA GLU A 98 4.07 22.87 8.71
C GLU A 98 2.71 22.41 9.29
N VAL A 99 1.74 23.35 9.31
CA VAL A 99 0.35 22.99 9.60
C VAL A 99 -0.20 22.19 8.43
N CYS A 100 -0.72 21.00 8.71
CA CYS A 100 -1.36 20.17 7.72
C CYS A 100 -2.67 19.57 8.26
N ARG A 101 -3.58 19.22 7.35
CA ARG A 101 -4.74 18.38 7.65
C ARG A 101 -4.34 16.92 7.32
N ARG A 102 -4.61 16.02 8.25
CA ARG A 102 -4.32 14.59 8.16
C ARG A 102 -5.60 13.81 8.33
N VAL A 103 -5.88 12.94 7.38
CA VAL A 103 -7.02 12.00 7.46
C VAL A 103 -6.50 10.59 7.30
N ARG A 104 -6.70 9.76 8.32
CA ARG A 104 -6.34 8.34 8.26
C ARG A 104 -7.56 7.48 8.08
N LEU A 105 -7.51 6.63 7.07
CA LEU A 105 -8.60 5.77 6.64
C LEU A 105 -8.20 4.30 6.77
N ILE A 106 -9.16 3.47 7.15
CA ILE A 106 -9.05 2.01 7.15
C ILE A 106 -10.29 1.38 6.53
N HIS A 107 -10.22 0.10 6.19
CA HIS A 107 -11.40 -0.63 5.79
C HIS A 107 -12.32 -0.93 6.99
N THR A 108 -13.61 -0.75 6.81
CA THR A 108 -14.63 -1.11 7.81
C THR A 108 -14.69 -2.62 8.02
N GLU A 109 -14.60 -3.39 6.93
CA GLU A 109 -14.62 -4.84 6.97
C GLU A 109 -13.23 -5.45 6.79
N ALA A 110 -13.01 -6.62 7.40
CA ALA A 110 -11.80 -7.39 7.16
C ALA A 110 -11.65 -7.74 5.69
N ARG A 111 -10.44 -7.58 5.16
CA ARG A 111 -10.11 -7.91 3.77
C ARG A 111 -10.38 -9.39 3.50
N LYS A 112 -10.92 -9.64 2.30
CA LYS A 112 -11.24 -10.99 1.80
C LYS A 112 -10.39 -11.26 0.56
N GLY A 113 -10.15 -12.53 0.26
CA GLY A 113 -9.38 -12.94 -0.93
C GLY A 113 -8.21 -13.85 -0.61
N PRO A 114 -7.56 -14.39 -1.64
CA PRO A 114 -6.53 -15.41 -1.49
C PRO A 114 -5.39 -15.01 -0.57
N PHE A 115 -4.92 -13.77 -0.67
CA PHE A 115 -3.75 -13.26 0.04
C PHE A 115 -4.09 -12.36 1.25
N ALA A 116 -5.36 -12.14 1.55
CA ALA A 116 -5.75 -11.19 2.59
C ALA A 116 -5.13 -11.51 3.97
N LYS A 117 -4.92 -12.79 4.28
CA LYS A 117 -4.22 -13.20 5.52
C LYS A 117 -2.72 -12.89 5.52
N LEU A 118 -2.10 -12.84 4.33
CA LEU A 118 -0.68 -12.50 4.16
C LEU A 118 -0.47 -11.00 4.20
N LEU A 119 -1.31 -10.25 3.48
CA LEU A 119 -1.20 -8.80 3.34
C LEU A 119 -1.68 -8.05 4.59
N GLY A 120 -2.63 -8.64 5.33
CA GLY A 120 -3.17 -8.05 6.56
C GLY A 120 -4.01 -6.79 6.35
N PRO A 121 -4.47 -6.17 7.43
CA PRO A 121 -5.12 -4.87 7.39
C PRO A 121 -4.09 -3.77 7.09
N THR A 122 -4.51 -2.78 6.30
CA THR A 122 -3.69 -1.62 5.95
C THR A 122 -4.47 -0.33 6.15
N SER A 123 -3.76 0.79 6.30
CA SER A 123 -4.34 2.13 6.35
C SER A 123 -3.81 2.99 5.21
N ILE A 124 -4.61 3.99 4.84
CA ILE A 124 -4.17 5.11 3.99
C ILE A 124 -4.28 6.36 4.83
N GLU A 125 -3.23 7.16 4.85
CA GLU A 125 -3.23 8.46 5.46
C GLU A 125 -3.01 9.53 4.39
N LEU A 126 -3.96 10.43 4.24
CA LEU A 126 -3.89 11.57 3.34
C LEU A 126 -3.42 12.79 4.11
N VAL A 127 -2.48 13.52 3.55
CA VAL A 127 -1.87 14.71 4.17
C VAL A 127 -1.91 15.88 3.20
N GLN A 128 -2.56 16.96 3.60
CA GLN A 128 -2.59 18.22 2.86
C GLN A 128 -1.97 19.33 3.69
N THR A 129 -0.92 19.98 3.18
CA THR A 129 -0.39 21.21 3.78
C THR A 129 -1.31 22.37 3.47
N THR A 130 -1.71 23.13 4.49
CA THR A 130 -2.77 24.16 4.36
C THR A 130 -2.25 25.50 3.84
N GLU A 131 -0.96 25.77 3.98
CA GLU A 131 -0.35 27.07 3.64
C GLU A 131 0.45 27.05 2.33
N ARG A 132 0.63 25.87 1.71
CA ARG A 132 1.44 25.73 0.51
C ARG A 132 0.60 26.01 -0.73
N LEU A 133 0.97 27.05 -1.48
CA LEU A 133 0.29 27.44 -2.72
C LEU A 133 0.75 26.64 -3.94
N GLU A 134 2.01 26.15 -3.94
CA GLU A 134 2.56 25.37 -5.03
C GLU A 134 2.71 23.90 -4.62
N VAL A 135 2.11 23.03 -5.40
CA VAL A 135 2.16 21.57 -5.19
C VAL A 135 3.05 20.96 -6.25
N LYS A 136 4.09 20.25 -5.81
CA LYS A 136 4.94 19.46 -6.71
C LYS A 136 4.32 18.08 -6.91
N LYS A 137 3.96 17.76 -8.15
CA LYS A 137 3.56 16.41 -8.53
C LYS A 137 4.81 15.53 -8.60
N ILE A 138 5.00 14.67 -7.60
CA ILE A 138 6.25 13.90 -7.44
C ILE A 138 6.47 12.84 -8.52
N PHE A 139 5.41 12.43 -9.23
CA PHE A 139 5.48 11.47 -10.31
C PHE A 139 5.65 12.11 -11.69
N GLN A 140 5.50 13.44 -11.80
CA GLN A 140 5.68 14.14 -13.05
C GLN A 140 7.14 14.05 -13.52
N ASP A 141 7.34 13.76 -14.80
CA ASP A 141 8.65 13.63 -15.46
C ASP A 141 9.57 12.54 -14.86
N ARG A 142 9.00 11.54 -14.21
CA ARG A 142 9.72 10.37 -13.69
C ARG A 142 9.61 9.19 -14.65
N PHE A 143 10.69 8.42 -14.75
CA PHE A 143 10.74 7.17 -15.50
C PHE A 143 10.58 5.97 -14.58
N TRP A 144 10.09 4.86 -15.13
CA TRP A 144 10.18 3.55 -14.47
C TRP A 144 11.66 3.22 -14.23
N GLY A 145 12.01 2.94 -13.00
CA GLY A 145 13.39 2.69 -12.59
C GLY A 145 14.06 3.87 -11.92
N ASP A 146 13.46 5.04 -11.88
CA ASP A 146 13.90 6.12 -10.99
C ASP A 146 13.77 5.69 -9.54
N TRP A 147 14.69 6.15 -8.70
CA TRP A 147 14.70 5.82 -7.29
C TRP A 147 13.45 6.33 -6.56
N GLY A 148 12.88 5.49 -5.70
CA GLY A 148 11.77 5.85 -4.84
C GLY A 148 10.52 5.01 -5.07
N PHE A 149 9.47 5.31 -4.31
CA PHE A 149 8.16 4.70 -4.51
C PHE A 149 7.58 5.18 -5.83
N ILE A 150 6.96 4.26 -6.60
CA ILE A 150 6.44 4.57 -7.91
C ILE A 150 4.92 4.42 -7.99
N HIS A 151 4.35 3.48 -7.27
CA HIS A 151 2.91 3.27 -7.20
C HIS A 151 2.47 2.63 -5.88
N LEU A 152 1.19 2.74 -5.59
CA LEU A 152 0.50 1.98 -4.57
C LEU A 152 -0.21 0.81 -5.24
N CYS A 153 0.07 -0.42 -4.81
CA CYS A 153 -0.48 -1.62 -5.45
C CYS A 153 -1.48 -2.34 -4.53
N PHE A 154 -2.60 -2.76 -5.11
CA PHE A 154 -3.63 -3.56 -4.45
C PHE A 154 -3.82 -4.90 -5.14
N ASP A 155 -3.85 -5.99 -4.35
CA ASP A 155 -4.34 -7.29 -4.80
C ASP A 155 -5.87 -7.27 -4.80
N VAL A 156 -6.47 -7.54 -5.96
CA VAL A 156 -7.91 -7.43 -6.18
C VAL A 156 -8.49 -8.71 -6.78
N GLN A 157 -9.80 -8.86 -6.72
CA GLN A 157 -10.57 -9.87 -7.44
C GLN A 157 -11.75 -9.22 -8.16
N GLY A 158 -11.99 -9.62 -9.40
CA GLY A 158 -13.09 -9.09 -10.21
C GLY A 158 -12.73 -7.79 -10.93
N MET A 159 -11.60 -7.78 -11.62
CA MET A 159 -11.06 -6.61 -12.32
C MET A 159 -12.06 -5.94 -13.28
N ASP A 160 -12.93 -6.71 -13.95
CA ASP A 160 -13.93 -6.14 -14.85
C ASP A 160 -14.99 -5.31 -14.11
N ALA A 161 -15.45 -5.81 -12.95
CA ALA A 161 -16.38 -5.05 -12.11
C ALA A 161 -15.72 -3.82 -11.51
N LEU A 162 -14.45 -3.94 -11.10
CA LEU A 162 -13.66 -2.81 -10.60
C LEU A 162 -13.47 -1.74 -11.69
N LYS A 163 -13.21 -2.14 -12.95
CA LYS A 163 -13.09 -1.23 -14.08
C LYS A 163 -14.34 -0.37 -14.25
N ILE A 164 -15.52 -1.02 -14.29
CA ILE A 164 -16.80 -0.31 -14.40
C ILE A 164 -16.99 0.64 -13.22
N GLN A 165 -16.75 0.18 -12.00
CA GLN A 165 -16.85 1.03 -10.80
C GLN A 165 -15.94 2.25 -10.85
N CYS A 166 -14.69 2.09 -11.28
CA CYS A 166 -13.74 3.18 -11.43
C CYS A 166 -14.19 4.18 -12.50
N GLU A 167 -14.65 3.71 -13.66
CA GLU A 167 -15.16 4.53 -14.75
C GLU A 167 -16.39 5.36 -14.30
N GLU A 168 -17.36 4.73 -13.64
CA GLU A 168 -18.56 5.39 -13.11
C GLU A 168 -18.25 6.47 -12.06
N LYS A 169 -17.15 6.31 -11.33
CA LYS A 169 -16.69 7.25 -10.30
C LYS A 169 -15.71 8.30 -10.84
N GLY A 170 -15.40 8.31 -12.14
CA GLY A 170 -14.53 9.30 -12.77
C GLY A 170 -13.03 8.99 -12.70
N PHE A 171 -12.66 7.75 -12.36
CA PHE A 171 -11.28 7.26 -12.31
C PHE A 171 -11.06 6.12 -13.33
N PRO A 172 -11.14 6.39 -14.64
CA PRO A 172 -10.97 5.34 -15.64
C PRO A 172 -9.58 4.71 -15.58
N PHE A 173 -9.47 3.46 -16.03
CA PHE A 173 -8.17 2.83 -16.15
C PHE A 173 -7.31 3.57 -17.17
N THR A 174 -6.13 4.02 -16.75
CA THR A 174 -5.13 4.67 -17.63
C THR A 174 -4.26 3.65 -18.34
N VAL A 175 -4.08 2.48 -17.71
CA VAL A 175 -3.42 1.30 -18.28
C VAL A 175 -4.23 0.06 -17.94
N ASP A 176 -4.35 -0.88 -18.87
CA ASP A 176 -5.02 -2.16 -18.67
C ASP A 176 -4.28 -3.23 -19.50
N SER A 177 -3.65 -4.18 -18.84
CA SER A 177 -2.97 -5.31 -19.51
C SER A 177 -3.94 -6.32 -20.13
N SER A 178 -5.24 -6.14 -19.90
CA SER A 178 -6.26 -7.13 -20.22
C SER A 178 -5.90 -8.53 -19.68
N ASN A 179 -6.32 -9.60 -20.36
CA ASN A 179 -6.03 -10.98 -19.92
C ASN A 179 -4.72 -11.55 -20.52
N THR A 180 -3.85 -10.71 -21.08
CA THR A 180 -2.64 -11.13 -21.81
C THR A 180 -1.38 -11.11 -20.96
N PHE A 181 -1.47 -10.66 -19.70
CA PHE A 181 -0.31 -10.58 -18.83
C PHE A 181 0.09 -11.97 -18.32
N ASP A 182 1.20 -12.47 -18.82
CA ASP A 182 1.82 -13.74 -18.44
C ASP A 182 3.29 -13.50 -18.13
N MET A 183 3.67 -13.74 -16.87
CA MET A 183 5.08 -13.72 -16.43
C MET A 183 5.70 -15.13 -16.45
N GLY A 184 5.17 -16.06 -17.24
CA GLY A 184 5.61 -17.43 -17.35
C GLY A 184 5.22 -18.30 -16.17
N GLU A 185 5.64 -17.95 -14.96
CA GLU A 185 5.36 -18.70 -13.73
C GLU A 185 4.18 -18.17 -12.92
N ALA A 186 3.83 -16.91 -13.14
CA ALA A 186 2.65 -16.26 -12.58
C ALA A 186 1.86 -15.63 -13.73
N GLY A 187 0.55 -15.67 -13.66
CA GLY A 187 -0.33 -15.05 -14.64
C GLY A 187 -1.39 -14.24 -13.93
N GLY A 188 -1.84 -13.18 -14.58
CA GLY A 188 -2.83 -12.30 -14.00
C GLY A 188 -3.25 -11.19 -14.95
N ARG A 189 -3.82 -10.16 -14.38
CA ARG A 189 -4.14 -8.89 -15.02
C ARG A 189 -3.70 -7.76 -14.11
N PHE A 190 -3.15 -6.71 -14.67
CA PHE A 190 -2.89 -5.47 -13.93
C PHE A 190 -3.53 -4.29 -14.65
N SER A 191 -3.84 -3.26 -13.89
CA SER A 191 -4.35 -2.00 -14.41
C SER A 191 -3.91 -0.86 -13.48
N TYR A 192 -3.95 0.35 -14.01
CA TYR A 192 -3.63 1.57 -13.26
C TYR A 192 -4.76 2.57 -13.34
N ILE A 193 -4.97 3.29 -12.24
CA ILE A 193 -5.68 4.56 -12.19
C ILE A 193 -4.75 5.62 -11.60
N GLU A 194 -5.14 6.87 -11.69
CA GLU A 194 -4.42 7.98 -11.10
C GLU A 194 -5.34 8.79 -10.19
N ASP A 195 -4.81 9.28 -9.07
CA ASP A 195 -5.51 10.28 -8.27
C ASP A 195 -5.38 11.68 -8.89
N ALA A 196 -5.98 12.69 -8.26
CA ALA A 196 -5.97 14.06 -8.76
C ALA A 196 -4.57 14.68 -8.84
N ASP A 197 -3.61 14.16 -8.09
CA ASP A 197 -2.22 14.59 -8.05
C ASP A 197 -1.29 13.75 -8.93
N GLY A 198 -1.84 12.75 -9.62
CA GLY A 198 -1.09 11.83 -10.48
C GLY A 198 -0.41 10.71 -9.71
N THR A 199 -0.83 10.42 -8.48
CA THR A 199 -0.37 9.24 -7.77
C THR A 199 -0.86 7.99 -8.49
N LEU A 200 0.07 7.13 -8.89
CA LEU A 200 -0.24 5.89 -9.59
C LEU A 200 -0.78 4.85 -8.60
N ILE A 201 -1.93 4.30 -8.92
CA ILE A 201 -2.57 3.23 -8.15
C ILE A 201 -2.72 2.01 -9.06
N GLU A 202 -2.01 0.94 -8.71
CA GLU A 202 -2.04 -0.31 -9.43
C GLU A 202 -3.05 -1.29 -8.82
N PHE A 203 -3.80 -1.95 -9.66
CA PHE A 203 -4.59 -3.12 -9.30
C PHE A 203 -3.98 -4.36 -9.95
N VAL A 204 -3.78 -5.41 -9.17
CA VAL A 204 -3.28 -6.70 -9.66
C VAL A 204 -4.29 -7.77 -9.31
N GLU A 205 -4.80 -8.44 -10.33
CA GLU A 205 -5.63 -9.65 -10.19
C GLU A 205 -4.79 -10.87 -10.53
N THR A 206 -4.45 -11.63 -9.51
CA THR A 206 -3.60 -12.82 -9.68
C THR A 206 -4.43 -14.02 -10.09
N HIS A 207 -4.13 -14.61 -11.25
CA HIS A 207 -4.83 -15.79 -11.77
C HIS A 207 -4.12 -17.10 -11.46
N LYS A 208 -2.79 -17.08 -11.35
CA LYS A 208 -1.96 -18.29 -11.13
C LYS A 208 -0.74 -17.93 -10.28
N VAL A 209 -0.48 -18.74 -9.25
CA VAL A 209 0.70 -18.57 -8.40
C VAL A 209 1.44 -19.89 -8.18
N PRO A 210 2.78 -19.86 -8.13
CA PRO A 210 3.56 -21.02 -7.73
C PRO A 210 3.51 -21.22 -6.22
N VAL A 211 3.14 -22.41 -5.76
CA VAL A 211 3.29 -22.82 -4.36
C VAL A 211 4.66 -23.42 -4.13
N MET A 212 5.11 -24.27 -5.06
CA MET A 212 6.42 -24.89 -5.01
C MET A 212 6.95 -25.07 -6.44
N LYS A 213 7.71 -24.08 -6.93
CA LYS A 213 8.23 -24.02 -8.31
C LYS A 213 8.99 -25.27 -8.71
N LYS A 214 9.88 -25.74 -7.82
CA LYS A 214 10.72 -26.92 -8.08
C LYS A 214 9.95 -28.22 -8.35
N LEU A 215 8.71 -28.31 -7.87
CA LEU A 215 7.82 -29.45 -8.07
C LEU A 215 6.73 -29.17 -9.12
N GLY A 216 6.76 -28.02 -9.80
CA GLY A 216 5.73 -27.63 -10.76
C GLY A 216 4.35 -27.44 -10.14
N TRP A 217 4.28 -27.22 -8.83
CA TRP A 217 3.01 -27.06 -8.14
C TRP A 217 2.54 -25.61 -8.14
N TYR A 218 1.43 -25.38 -8.85
CA TYR A 218 0.77 -24.09 -9.01
C TYR A 218 -0.68 -24.18 -8.53
N ILE A 219 -1.22 -23.03 -8.09
CA ILE A 219 -2.63 -22.84 -7.80
C ILE A 219 -3.22 -21.91 -8.85
N ASN A 220 -4.33 -22.34 -9.43
CA ASN A 220 -5.17 -21.47 -10.27
C ASN A 220 -6.17 -20.75 -9.38
N LEU A 221 -6.14 -19.42 -9.38
CA LEU A 221 -7.02 -18.55 -8.60
C LEU A 221 -8.19 -17.99 -9.42
N LYS A 222 -8.09 -18.02 -10.76
CA LYS A 222 -9.09 -17.42 -11.66
C LYS A 222 -10.50 -17.95 -11.43
N ASN A 223 -10.62 -19.25 -11.10
CA ASN A 223 -11.90 -19.92 -10.88
C ASN A 223 -12.26 -20.12 -9.40
N GLN A 224 -11.51 -19.49 -8.48
CA GLN A 224 -11.85 -19.56 -7.07
C GLN A 224 -13.01 -18.61 -6.73
N PRO A 225 -13.92 -19.02 -5.83
CA PRO A 225 -14.96 -18.13 -5.35
C PRO A 225 -14.37 -16.83 -4.79
N HIS A 226 -14.99 -15.71 -5.11
CA HIS A 226 -14.56 -14.41 -4.58
C HIS A 226 -14.52 -14.45 -3.05
N GLY A 227 -13.51 -13.82 -2.49
CA GLY A 227 -13.30 -13.72 -1.05
C GLY A 227 -12.78 -14.97 -0.35
N LYS A 228 -12.48 -16.06 -1.07
CA LYS A 228 -11.93 -17.28 -0.46
C LYS A 228 -10.46 -17.09 -0.12
N PHE A 229 -10.11 -17.39 1.13
CA PHE A 229 -8.72 -17.35 1.61
C PHE A 229 -7.91 -18.56 1.17
N LEU A 230 -6.65 -18.37 0.86
CA LEU A 230 -5.69 -19.47 0.82
C LEU A 230 -5.40 -19.96 2.25
N PRO A 231 -5.29 -21.28 2.47
CA PRO A 231 -4.91 -21.82 3.77
C PRO A 231 -3.54 -21.31 4.24
N LYS A 232 -3.40 -21.05 5.54
CA LYS A 232 -2.15 -20.54 6.13
C LYS A 232 -0.91 -21.37 5.75
N TRP A 233 -1.03 -22.68 5.69
CA TRP A 233 0.06 -23.57 5.33
C TRP A 233 0.51 -23.36 3.86
N MET A 234 -0.42 -23.10 2.93
CA MET A 234 -0.10 -22.80 1.53
C MET A 234 0.68 -21.49 1.40
N LEU A 235 0.22 -20.44 2.08
CA LEU A 235 0.92 -19.16 2.11
C LEU A 235 2.34 -19.32 2.69
N LYS A 236 2.51 -20.15 3.74
CA LYS A 236 3.82 -20.47 4.29
C LYS A 236 4.69 -21.26 3.29
N ALA A 237 4.10 -22.18 2.53
CA ALA A 237 4.82 -22.98 1.54
C ALA A 237 5.39 -22.12 0.38
N MET A 238 4.78 -20.98 0.07
CA MET A 238 5.33 -20.04 -0.92
C MET A 238 6.74 -19.53 -0.54
N ALA A 239 7.09 -19.55 0.74
CA ALA A 239 8.44 -19.20 1.20
C ALA A 239 9.54 -20.14 0.67
N PHE A 240 9.21 -21.34 0.20
CA PHE A 240 10.16 -22.24 -0.46
C PHE A 240 10.67 -21.70 -1.81
N ASN A 241 9.94 -20.73 -2.39
CA ASN A 241 10.34 -20.06 -3.62
C ASN A 241 11.30 -18.87 -3.35
N ARG A 242 11.64 -18.59 -2.08
CA ARG A 242 12.54 -17.48 -1.73
C ARG A 242 13.88 -17.66 -2.45
N VAL A 243 14.32 -16.62 -3.11
CA VAL A 243 15.69 -16.53 -3.63
C VAL A 243 16.64 -16.42 -2.44
N LYS A 244 17.62 -17.31 -2.38
CA LYS A 244 18.70 -17.20 -1.38
C LYS A 244 19.67 -16.14 -1.89
N SER A 245 19.80 -15.06 -1.15
CA SER A 245 20.89 -14.07 -1.29
C SER A 245 22.17 -14.67 -0.77
#